data_1a44883a5eea578bb8ca38d7da72171f
#
_entry.id   1a44883a5eea578bb8ca38d7da72171f
#
_cell.length_a   1.000
_cell.length_b   1.000
_cell.length_c   1.000
_cell.angle_alpha   90.00
_cell.angle_beta   90.00
_cell.angle_gamma   90.00
#
_symmetry.space_group_name_H-M   'P 1'
#
loop_
_entity.id
_entity.type
_entity.pdbx_description
1 polymer ?
#
loop_
_entity_poly.entity_id
_entity_poly.type
_entity_poly.pdbx_seq_one_letter_code
_entity_poly.pdbx_strand_id
1 'polypeptide(L)'
;MAKVRRVRAAEQSSHKKYQDLPDLKPVHVLVAGEVIVDRYLWGDVARISPEAPIPVLRVTRREEKPGNAGFVMANLCALGAKVSALSVVGADADGRLLREIFRGLGVDTRSIIVDPERPTIVKERLLGSVQAAHRATQQLLRVDEEDNRPLSPALERRALTELKRQLARVDGVLVSDIDKGILTPRILREIIDGARRRKIPVVIDPKLTEDFSIYRGATAITPNRYETELATGMRLTDRDAWRAAGALLIERLGLDACLITLDRDGMYLAERGGAGTYIPTMPRDVYDVTGAGDVVLSTFGLFLVADLGYPSAARLANLAASIEVTRLGTEVISREDLARALAPSRDGYERKIVSREELKAALGRERRAGRRIAFTNGCFDVLHAGHVQLLSFARSQADLLVVGLNSDRSVRAIKGDGRPVYTASERARILAAMEPVDYVVVFDEPRAEKIVRAVRPDVLVKGEDYRDKVVDGRDFIESYGGHVVLAPILHGRSTTHTIEKLLESRGAP
;
A
#
# COMPACT_ATOMS: atom_id res chain seq x y z
N MET A 1 -13.90 -32.31 -9.72
CA MET A 1 -14.32 -31.61 -8.48
C MET A 1 -13.29 -31.68 -7.35
N ALA A 2 -12.58 -32.77 -7.09
CA ALA A 2 -11.58 -32.87 -6.01
C ALA A 2 -10.34 -32.01 -6.22
N LYS A 3 -9.85 -31.82 -7.46
CA LYS A 3 -8.68 -30.98 -7.78
C LYS A 3 -8.95 -29.48 -7.57
N VAL A 4 -10.19 -29.01 -7.90
CA VAL A 4 -10.59 -27.62 -7.70
C VAL A 4 -10.78 -27.30 -6.21
N ARG A 5 -11.25 -28.25 -5.39
CA ARG A 5 -11.33 -28.08 -3.94
C ARG A 5 -9.93 -28.03 -3.27
N ARG A 6 -8.94 -28.80 -3.76
CA ARG A 6 -7.56 -28.72 -3.23
C ARG A 6 -6.84 -27.43 -3.57
N VAL A 7 -7.08 -26.87 -4.76
CA VAL A 7 -6.49 -25.56 -5.14
C VAL A 7 -7.13 -24.45 -4.30
N ARG A 8 -8.48 -24.43 -4.13
CA ARG A 8 -9.14 -23.45 -3.26
C ARG A 8 -8.77 -23.57 -1.78
N ALA A 9 -8.54 -24.80 -1.28
CA ALA A 9 -8.08 -24.99 0.09
C ALA A 9 -6.63 -24.56 0.29
N ALA A 10 -5.77 -24.73 -0.71
CA ALA A 10 -4.39 -24.22 -0.68
C ALA A 10 -4.35 -22.67 -0.78
N GLU A 11 -5.20 -22.06 -1.60
CA GLU A 11 -5.36 -20.61 -1.69
C GLU A 11 -5.92 -20.02 -0.39
N GLN A 12 -6.92 -20.64 0.22
CA GLN A 12 -7.48 -20.20 1.50
C GLN A 12 -6.53 -20.43 2.69
N SER A 13 -5.69 -21.45 2.66
CA SER A 13 -4.64 -21.67 3.66
C SER A 13 -3.51 -20.65 3.53
N SER A 14 -3.18 -20.20 2.31
CA SER A 14 -2.18 -19.15 2.08
C SER A 14 -2.69 -17.76 2.50
N HIS A 15 -3.99 -17.46 2.34
CA HIS A 15 -4.57 -16.19 2.78
C HIS A 15 -4.62 -16.01 4.31
N LYS A 16 -4.74 -17.10 5.07
CA LYS A 16 -4.77 -17.03 6.53
C LYS A 16 -3.42 -16.72 7.19
N LYS A 17 -2.30 -16.89 6.47
CA LYS A 17 -0.94 -16.72 7.00
C LYS A 17 -0.41 -15.27 6.96
N TYR A 18 -1.13 -14.31 6.34
CA TYR A 18 -0.64 -12.95 6.08
C TYR A 18 -1.61 -11.84 6.53
N GLN A 19 -2.50 -12.14 7.48
CA GLN A 19 -3.43 -11.13 8.03
C GLN A 19 -2.73 -10.07 8.90
N ASP A 20 -1.49 -10.34 9.35
CA ASP A 20 -0.70 -9.37 10.11
C ASP A 20 0.70 -9.24 9.49
N LEU A 21 1.19 -8.01 9.41
CA LEU A 21 2.57 -7.74 9.02
C LEU A 21 3.49 -8.40 10.08
N PRO A 22 4.42 -9.29 9.70
CA PRO A 22 5.24 -10.01 10.67
C PRO A 22 6.06 -9.03 11.52
N ASP A 23 6.15 -9.33 12.82
CA ASP A 23 7.05 -8.59 13.70
C ASP A 23 8.49 -8.82 13.25
N LEU A 24 9.12 -7.75 12.75
CA LEU A 24 10.51 -7.81 12.33
C LEU A 24 11.40 -7.75 13.56
N LYS A 25 12.31 -8.71 13.70
CA LYS A 25 13.47 -8.50 14.57
C LYS A 25 14.23 -7.27 14.05
N PRO A 26 14.79 -6.43 14.93
CA PRO A 26 15.61 -5.32 14.49
C PRO A 26 16.72 -5.83 13.56
N VAL A 27 16.72 -5.43 12.31
CA VAL A 27 17.75 -5.78 11.33
C VAL A 27 18.56 -4.53 10.98
N HIS A 28 19.84 -4.73 10.71
CA HIS A 28 20.76 -3.68 10.29
C HIS A 28 21.16 -3.93 8.83
N VAL A 29 20.81 -3.01 7.94
CA VAL A 29 21.03 -3.13 6.50
C VAL A 29 22.06 -2.10 6.04
N LEU A 30 23.05 -2.53 5.25
CA LEU A 30 23.89 -1.63 4.47
C LEU A 30 23.25 -1.37 3.13
N VAL A 31 23.07 -0.10 2.79
CA VAL A 31 22.69 0.31 1.42
C VAL A 31 23.92 0.87 0.74
N ALA A 32 24.30 0.28 -0.40
CA ALA A 32 25.41 0.73 -1.24
C ALA A 32 24.88 1.19 -2.61
N GLY A 33 25.27 2.38 -3.03
CA GLY A 33 24.81 2.93 -4.31
C GLY A 33 24.85 4.46 -4.34
N GLU A 34 24.43 5.03 -5.46
CA GLU A 34 24.41 6.45 -5.65
C GLU A 34 23.22 7.10 -4.97
N VAL A 35 23.49 8.16 -4.20
CA VAL A 35 22.44 9.01 -3.61
C VAL A 35 22.22 10.25 -4.48
N ILE A 36 20.97 10.62 -4.67
CA ILE A 36 20.53 11.70 -5.56
C ILE A 36 19.70 12.69 -4.75
N VAL A 37 19.79 13.98 -5.07
CA VAL A 37 18.78 14.97 -4.69
C VAL A 37 17.71 15.00 -5.78
N ASP A 38 16.52 14.46 -5.48
CA ASP A 38 15.34 14.69 -6.30
C ASP A 38 14.73 16.05 -5.89
N ARG A 39 14.89 17.06 -6.75
CA ARG A 39 14.41 18.42 -6.53
C ARG A 39 13.17 18.67 -7.39
N TYR A 40 12.10 19.12 -6.76
CA TYR A 40 10.85 19.46 -7.43
C TYR A 40 10.58 20.95 -7.31
N LEU A 41 10.45 21.63 -8.44
CA LEU A 41 10.05 23.04 -8.54
C LEU A 41 8.62 23.10 -9.05
N TRP A 42 7.71 23.43 -8.17
CA TRP A 42 6.29 23.59 -8.50
C TRP A 42 5.99 25.06 -8.81
N GLY A 43 5.19 25.33 -9.83
CA GLY A 43 4.85 26.71 -10.16
C GLY A 43 3.70 26.84 -11.14
N ASP A 44 3.36 28.10 -11.39
CA ASP A 44 2.35 28.50 -12.37
C ASP A 44 3.02 28.87 -13.69
N VAL A 45 2.42 28.41 -14.79
CA VAL A 45 2.82 28.78 -16.16
C VAL A 45 1.74 29.69 -16.74
N ALA A 46 1.96 30.99 -16.62
CA ALA A 46 0.98 32.01 -17.05
C ALA A 46 1.37 32.73 -18.35
N ARG A 47 2.62 32.61 -18.81
CA ARG A 47 3.13 33.36 -19.97
C ARG A 47 4.26 32.62 -20.68
N ILE A 48 4.46 32.99 -21.94
CA ILE A 48 5.65 32.64 -22.72
C ILE A 48 6.71 33.70 -22.49
N SER A 49 7.99 33.32 -22.49
CA SER A 49 9.10 34.28 -22.39
C SER A 49 9.15 35.21 -23.60
N PRO A 50 9.43 36.51 -23.43
CA PRO A 50 9.70 37.40 -24.56
C PRO A 50 11.06 37.14 -25.22
N GLU A 51 11.96 36.40 -24.55
CA GLU A 51 13.32 36.13 -25.05
C GLU A 51 13.39 34.87 -25.93
N ALA A 52 12.45 33.93 -25.76
CA ALA A 52 12.38 32.69 -26.52
C ALA A 52 10.99 32.07 -26.39
N PRO A 53 10.53 31.21 -27.33
CA PRO A 53 9.20 30.58 -27.27
C PRO A 53 9.13 29.44 -26.22
N ILE A 54 9.49 29.77 -25.00
CA ILE A 54 9.48 28.83 -23.86
C ILE A 54 8.54 29.31 -22.76
N PRO A 55 7.88 28.41 -22.02
CA PRO A 55 7.05 28.77 -20.87
C PRO A 55 7.88 29.36 -19.73
N VAL A 56 7.34 30.37 -19.05
CA VAL A 56 7.92 30.93 -17.83
C VAL A 56 7.25 30.26 -16.62
N LEU A 57 8.00 29.47 -15.87
CA LEU A 57 7.57 28.86 -14.63
C LEU A 57 7.81 29.85 -13.47
N ARG A 58 6.74 30.31 -12.84
CA ARG A 58 6.80 31.09 -11.60
C ARG A 58 6.76 30.12 -10.43
N VAL A 59 7.92 29.85 -9.82
CA VAL A 59 8.05 28.87 -8.71
C VAL A 59 7.24 29.33 -7.50
N THR A 60 6.36 28.46 -7.01
CA THR A 60 5.52 28.66 -5.82
C THR A 60 5.92 27.75 -4.66
N ARG A 61 6.49 26.59 -4.95
CA ARG A 61 6.95 25.61 -3.95
C ARG A 61 8.23 24.92 -4.43
N ARG A 62 9.13 24.66 -3.49
CA ARG A 62 10.31 23.81 -3.69
C ARG A 62 10.23 22.63 -2.71
N GLU A 63 10.65 21.46 -3.20
CA GLU A 63 10.70 20.26 -2.40
C GLU A 63 11.95 19.47 -2.79
N GLU A 64 12.67 18.95 -1.81
CA GLU A 64 13.89 18.18 -2.02
C GLU A 64 13.78 16.87 -1.25
N LYS A 65 14.01 15.76 -1.95
CA LYS A 65 13.90 14.40 -1.43
C LYS A 65 15.16 13.61 -1.77
N PRO A 66 15.53 12.61 -0.96
CA PRO A 66 16.57 11.68 -1.35
C PRO A 66 16.03 10.71 -2.39
N GLY A 67 16.72 10.58 -3.52
CA GLY A 67 16.40 9.65 -4.61
C GLY A 67 17.35 8.47 -4.69
N ASN A 68 16.97 7.45 -5.46
CA ASN A 68 17.71 6.22 -5.73
C ASN A 68 18.14 5.50 -4.43
N ALA A 69 19.43 5.18 -4.21
CA ALA A 69 19.90 4.57 -2.96
C ALA A 69 19.46 5.37 -1.72
N GLY A 70 19.30 6.71 -1.83
CA GLY A 70 18.76 7.54 -0.77
C GLY A 70 17.29 7.26 -0.48
N PHE A 71 16.49 7.01 -1.50
CA PHE A 71 15.08 6.63 -1.34
C PHE A 71 14.93 5.20 -0.79
N VAL A 72 15.80 4.27 -1.21
CA VAL A 72 15.90 2.93 -0.60
C VAL A 72 16.16 3.04 0.90
N MET A 73 17.13 3.88 1.33
CA MET A 73 17.41 4.12 2.76
C MET A 73 16.21 4.68 3.51
N ALA A 74 15.53 5.67 2.93
CA ALA A 74 14.35 6.28 3.54
C ALA A 74 13.21 5.26 3.73
N ASN A 75 12.93 4.41 2.74
CA ASN A 75 11.96 3.33 2.84
C ASN A 75 12.33 2.31 3.92
N LEU A 76 13.60 1.89 3.98
CA LEU A 76 14.07 0.97 5.02
C LEU A 76 13.89 1.52 6.43
N CYS A 77 14.20 2.81 6.64
CA CYS A 77 13.97 3.48 7.92
C CYS A 77 12.48 3.54 8.27
N ALA A 78 11.61 3.87 7.31
CA ALA A 78 10.15 3.91 7.50
C ALA A 78 9.56 2.52 7.79
N LEU A 79 10.19 1.46 7.29
CA LEU A 79 9.86 0.06 7.59
C LEU A 79 10.44 -0.45 8.91
N GLY A 80 11.27 0.37 9.60
CA GLY A 80 11.80 0.05 10.93
C GLY A 80 13.19 -0.60 10.94
N ALA A 81 13.93 -0.60 9.83
CA ALA A 81 15.29 -1.11 9.79
C ALA A 81 16.30 -0.08 10.32
N LYS A 82 17.40 -0.57 10.89
CA LYS A 82 18.61 0.22 11.08
C LYS A 82 19.39 0.26 9.77
N VAL A 83 19.81 1.44 9.34
CA VAL A 83 20.43 1.62 8.03
C VAL A 83 21.81 2.25 8.13
N SER A 84 22.79 1.69 7.41
CA SER A 84 24.08 2.29 7.11
C SER A 84 24.19 2.61 5.62
N ALA A 85 24.82 3.71 5.27
CA ALA A 85 25.03 4.13 3.89
C ALA A 85 26.48 3.93 3.45
N LEU A 86 26.69 3.34 2.25
CA LEU A 86 27.95 3.43 1.50
C LEU A 86 27.67 4.17 0.18
N SER A 87 28.07 5.42 0.10
CA SER A 87 27.80 6.28 -1.05
C SER A 87 28.85 7.35 -1.24
N VAL A 88 28.72 8.17 -2.28
CA VAL A 88 29.55 9.34 -2.54
C VAL A 88 28.68 10.57 -2.79
N VAL A 89 29.12 11.72 -2.30
CA VAL A 89 28.54 13.03 -2.55
C VAL A 89 29.63 14.05 -2.87
N GLY A 90 29.28 15.16 -3.49
CA GLY A 90 30.17 16.29 -3.69
C GLY A 90 30.49 17.07 -2.41
N ALA A 91 31.47 17.96 -2.48
CA ALA A 91 31.78 18.91 -1.41
C ALA A 91 30.90 20.19 -1.48
N ASP A 92 29.69 20.08 -1.98
CA ASP A 92 28.73 21.13 -2.31
C ASP A 92 27.58 21.25 -1.28
N ALA A 93 26.60 22.12 -1.59
CA ALA A 93 25.43 22.34 -0.76
C ALA A 93 24.50 21.12 -0.73
N ASP A 94 24.35 20.46 -1.89
CA ASP A 94 23.47 19.31 -2.07
C ASP A 94 24.01 18.07 -1.35
N GLY A 95 25.33 17.88 -1.32
CA GLY A 95 25.96 16.83 -0.51
C GLY A 95 25.80 17.06 1.00
N ARG A 96 25.82 18.32 1.44
CA ARG A 96 25.49 18.65 2.84
C ARG A 96 24.03 18.37 3.14
N LEU A 97 23.10 18.79 2.26
CA LEU A 97 21.67 18.56 2.40
C LEU A 97 21.33 17.07 2.52
N LEU A 98 21.84 16.22 1.63
CA LEU A 98 21.60 14.77 1.71
C LEU A 98 22.09 14.17 3.04
N ARG A 99 23.27 14.57 3.49
CA ARG A 99 23.81 14.08 4.76
C ARG A 99 22.99 14.56 5.97
N GLU A 100 22.38 15.72 5.92
CA GLU A 100 21.44 16.21 6.93
C GLU A 100 20.13 15.43 6.91
N ILE A 101 19.54 15.22 5.73
CA ILE A 101 18.34 14.39 5.57
C ILE A 101 18.59 12.99 6.16
N PHE A 102 19.69 12.33 5.79
CA PHE A 102 20.00 10.98 6.27
C PHE A 102 20.22 10.93 7.79
N ARG A 103 20.88 11.93 8.37
CA ARG A 103 21.01 12.01 9.84
C ARG A 103 19.65 12.18 10.51
N GLY A 104 18.77 13.00 9.94
CA GLY A 104 17.39 13.16 10.41
C GLY A 104 16.58 11.86 10.37
N LEU A 105 16.85 10.99 9.40
CA LEU A 105 16.26 9.65 9.29
C LEU A 105 16.93 8.60 10.19
N GLY A 106 18.02 8.92 10.88
CA GLY A 106 18.77 7.98 11.71
C GLY A 106 19.72 7.05 10.93
N VAL A 107 20.02 7.35 9.67
CA VAL A 107 20.98 6.59 8.86
C VAL A 107 22.41 6.84 9.33
N ASP A 108 23.20 5.78 9.45
CA ASP A 108 24.64 5.91 9.67
C ASP A 108 25.35 6.41 8.41
N THR A 109 25.75 7.69 8.44
CA THR A 109 26.35 8.39 7.29
C THR A 109 27.88 8.38 7.29
N ARG A 110 28.54 7.66 8.20
CA ARG A 110 30.02 7.69 8.36
C ARG A 110 30.77 7.17 7.14
N SER A 111 30.12 6.31 6.34
CA SER A 111 30.68 5.74 5.12
C SER A 111 30.18 6.44 3.84
N ILE A 112 29.54 7.62 3.98
CA ILE A 112 29.31 8.51 2.83
C ILE A 112 30.60 9.28 2.58
N ILE A 113 31.20 9.05 1.41
CA ILE A 113 32.45 9.66 0.98
C ILE A 113 32.16 11.03 0.37
N VAL A 114 32.95 12.03 0.73
CA VAL A 114 32.92 13.33 0.07
C VAL A 114 34.03 13.38 -0.98
N ASP A 115 33.66 13.60 -2.23
CA ASP A 115 34.57 13.79 -3.36
C ASP A 115 34.51 15.26 -3.79
N PRO A 116 35.58 16.03 -3.60
CA PRO A 116 35.60 17.45 -3.94
C PRO A 116 35.65 17.71 -5.47
N GLU A 117 35.93 16.70 -6.28
CA GLU A 117 36.12 16.84 -7.72
C GLU A 117 34.85 16.50 -8.55
N ARG A 118 33.77 16.11 -7.87
CA ARG A 118 32.48 15.84 -8.53
C ARG A 118 31.33 16.60 -7.86
N PRO A 119 30.28 16.98 -8.63
CA PRO A 119 29.04 17.46 -8.05
C PRO A 119 28.27 16.33 -7.37
N THR A 120 27.45 16.67 -6.38
CA THR A 120 26.39 15.78 -5.91
C THR A 120 25.36 15.63 -7.02
N ILE A 121 24.89 14.41 -7.24
CA ILE A 121 23.90 14.14 -8.29
C ILE A 121 22.57 14.81 -7.92
N VAL A 122 22.05 15.64 -8.84
CA VAL A 122 20.76 16.31 -8.69
C VAL A 122 19.88 16.00 -9.90
N LYS A 123 18.62 15.64 -9.66
CA LYS A 123 17.58 15.57 -10.69
C LYS A 123 16.49 16.58 -10.35
N GLU A 124 16.52 17.70 -11.04
CA GLU A 124 15.56 18.79 -10.85
C GLU A 124 14.41 18.68 -11.83
N ARG A 125 13.18 18.59 -11.32
CA ARG A 125 11.95 18.50 -12.11
C ARG A 125 11.14 19.77 -11.96
N LEU A 126 10.86 20.43 -13.10
CA LEU A 126 10.04 21.63 -13.18
C LEU A 126 8.59 21.20 -13.47
N LEU A 127 7.70 21.47 -12.53
CA LEU A 127 6.31 21.05 -12.56
C LEU A 127 5.40 22.27 -12.65
N GLY A 128 4.72 22.41 -13.80
CA GLY A 128 3.88 23.56 -14.11
C GLY A 128 2.39 23.23 -14.06
N SER A 129 1.60 24.14 -13.48
CA SER A 129 0.15 24.14 -13.58
C SER A 129 -0.30 25.17 -14.61
N VAL A 130 -1.06 24.75 -15.64
CA VAL A 130 -1.67 25.65 -16.62
C VAL A 130 -3.09 25.97 -16.17
N GLN A 131 -3.38 27.25 -15.88
CA GLN A 131 -4.67 27.70 -15.34
C GLN A 131 -5.87 27.40 -16.24
N ALA A 132 -5.67 27.21 -17.55
CA ALA A 132 -6.75 27.05 -18.54
C ALA A 132 -7.34 25.64 -18.63
N ALA A 133 -6.71 24.60 -18.09
CA ALA A 133 -7.17 23.22 -18.20
C ALA A 133 -7.11 22.52 -16.83
N HIS A 134 -8.15 22.67 -16.05
CA HIS A 134 -8.47 21.81 -14.87
C HIS A 134 -7.29 21.47 -13.94
N ARG A 135 -6.41 22.40 -13.60
CA ARG A 135 -5.32 22.28 -12.60
C ARG A 135 -4.43 21.03 -12.73
N ALA A 136 -4.33 20.42 -13.89
CA ALA A 136 -3.41 19.31 -14.12
C ALA A 136 -1.96 19.83 -14.05
N THR A 137 -1.19 19.29 -13.13
CA THR A 137 0.26 19.55 -13.06
C THR A 137 0.96 18.68 -14.09
N GLN A 138 1.83 19.29 -14.90
CA GLN A 138 2.64 18.58 -15.89
C GLN A 138 4.13 18.84 -15.64
N GLN A 139 4.95 17.82 -15.89
CA GLN A 139 6.39 18.01 -15.91
C GLN A 139 6.77 18.73 -17.21
N LEU A 140 7.37 19.90 -17.07
CA LEU A 140 7.79 20.76 -18.17
C LEU A 140 9.20 20.43 -18.65
N LEU A 141 10.10 20.19 -17.69
CA LEU A 141 11.51 19.93 -17.96
C LEU A 141 12.11 19.14 -16.80
N ARG A 142 13.15 18.35 -17.07
CA ARG A 142 14.06 17.80 -16.09
C ARG A 142 15.48 18.27 -16.39
N VAL A 143 16.18 18.70 -15.35
CA VAL A 143 17.58 19.10 -15.41
C VAL A 143 18.37 18.15 -14.54
N ASP A 144 19.37 17.47 -15.13
CA ASP A 144 20.20 16.50 -14.42
C ASP A 144 21.62 17.09 -14.31
N GLU A 145 22.12 17.16 -13.06
CA GLU A 145 23.52 17.45 -12.77
C GLU A 145 24.15 16.17 -12.24
N GLU A 146 25.08 15.58 -12.99
CA GLU A 146 25.64 14.29 -12.69
C GLU A 146 27.07 14.10 -13.25
N ASP A 147 27.82 13.21 -12.61
CA ASP A 147 29.15 12.79 -13.03
C ASP A 147 29.27 11.28 -12.95
N ASN A 148 29.53 10.64 -14.09
CA ASN A 148 29.59 9.17 -14.21
C ASN A 148 31.01 8.61 -14.05
N ARG A 149 32.02 9.43 -13.78
CA ARG A 149 33.41 8.96 -13.64
C ARG A 149 33.50 8.01 -12.45
N PRO A 150 34.27 6.90 -12.57
CA PRO A 150 34.57 6.05 -11.43
C PRO A 150 35.27 6.83 -10.32
N LEU A 151 35.18 6.35 -9.08
CA LEU A 151 35.94 6.91 -7.97
C LEU A 151 37.46 6.90 -8.29
N SER A 152 38.14 7.95 -7.86
CA SER A 152 39.61 7.95 -7.90
C SER A 152 40.17 6.76 -7.10
N PRO A 153 41.35 6.23 -7.42
CA PRO A 153 41.92 5.11 -6.70
C PRO A 153 42.09 5.34 -5.19
N ALA A 154 42.25 6.60 -4.77
CA ALA A 154 42.33 6.96 -3.35
C ALA A 154 40.97 6.85 -2.65
N LEU A 155 39.91 7.37 -3.29
CA LEU A 155 38.55 7.29 -2.75
C LEU A 155 37.99 5.87 -2.81
N GLU A 156 38.32 5.10 -3.86
CA GLU A 156 37.97 3.66 -3.93
C GLU A 156 38.60 2.88 -2.76
N ARG A 157 39.88 3.08 -2.46
CA ARG A 157 40.52 2.44 -1.28
C ARG A 157 39.83 2.82 0.02
N ARG A 158 39.43 4.09 0.17
CA ARG A 158 38.67 4.56 1.33
C ARG A 158 37.30 3.89 1.41
N ALA A 159 36.57 3.81 0.27
CA ALA A 159 35.29 3.10 0.18
C ALA A 159 35.40 1.63 0.59
N LEU A 160 36.42 0.93 0.11
CA LEU A 160 36.69 -0.47 0.46
C LEU A 160 37.01 -0.65 1.96
N THR A 161 37.70 0.30 2.58
CA THR A 161 37.99 0.26 4.02
C THR A 161 36.72 0.43 4.83
N GLU A 162 35.87 1.40 4.46
CA GLU A 162 34.58 1.64 5.13
C GLU A 162 33.63 0.46 4.90
N LEU A 163 33.56 -0.09 3.67
CA LEU A 163 32.77 -1.27 3.33
C LEU A 163 33.09 -2.47 4.26
N LYS A 164 34.38 -2.80 4.43
CA LYS A 164 34.80 -3.89 5.32
C LYS A 164 34.37 -3.68 6.76
N ARG A 165 34.42 -2.43 7.23
CA ARG A 165 33.93 -2.04 8.57
C ARG A 165 32.43 -2.23 8.71
N GLN A 166 31.65 -1.82 7.68
CA GLN A 166 30.19 -1.96 7.68
C GLN A 166 29.78 -3.42 7.59
N LEU A 167 30.38 -4.19 6.66
CA LEU A 167 30.08 -5.61 6.51
C LEU A 167 30.21 -6.40 7.82
N ALA A 168 31.12 -5.97 8.73
CA ALA A 168 31.28 -6.62 10.03
C ALA A 168 30.08 -6.45 10.99
N ARG A 169 29.12 -5.57 10.70
CA ARG A 169 28.08 -5.12 11.64
C ARG A 169 26.66 -5.27 11.12
N VAL A 170 26.50 -5.53 9.82
CA VAL A 170 25.18 -5.58 9.16
C VAL A 170 24.70 -7.01 8.98
N ASP A 171 23.38 -7.17 8.89
CA ASP A 171 22.69 -8.44 8.68
C ASP A 171 22.43 -8.72 7.20
N GLY A 172 22.57 -7.70 6.33
CA GLY A 172 22.42 -7.82 4.88
C GLY A 172 22.84 -6.57 4.14
N VAL A 173 22.96 -6.68 2.80
CA VAL A 173 23.37 -5.58 1.92
C VAL A 173 22.36 -5.43 0.79
N LEU A 174 21.91 -4.19 0.55
CA LEU A 174 21.15 -3.80 -0.64
C LEU A 174 22.02 -2.92 -1.51
N VAL A 175 22.04 -3.21 -2.81
CA VAL A 175 22.81 -2.46 -3.80
C VAL A 175 21.84 -1.87 -4.81
N SER A 176 21.89 -0.55 -4.98
CA SER A 176 21.15 0.16 -6.05
C SER A 176 22.19 0.73 -7.01
N ASP A 177 22.33 0.10 -8.18
CA ASP A 177 23.34 0.42 -9.18
C ASP A 177 22.72 1.17 -10.35
N ILE A 178 23.09 2.45 -10.53
CA ILE A 178 22.67 3.29 -11.65
C ILE A 178 23.85 3.79 -12.49
N ASP A 179 25.00 3.18 -12.35
CA ASP A 179 26.21 3.47 -13.14
C ASP A 179 26.72 4.90 -13.02
N LYS A 180 26.78 5.45 -11.80
CA LYS A 180 27.27 6.81 -11.54
C LYS A 180 28.60 6.82 -10.75
N GLY A 181 29.35 5.73 -10.84
CA GLY A 181 30.77 5.65 -10.53
C GLY A 181 31.18 5.22 -9.12
N ILE A 182 30.27 5.09 -8.15
CA ILE A 182 30.65 4.54 -6.83
C ILE A 182 30.80 3.02 -6.86
N LEU A 183 29.94 2.33 -7.59
CA LEU A 183 29.93 0.87 -7.63
C LEU A 183 30.93 0.35 -8.67
N THR A 184 32.21 0.58 -8.42
CA THR A 184 33.25 -0.01 -9.27
C THR A 184 33.22 -1.54 -9.21
N PRO A 185 33.70 -2.25 -10.25
CA PRO A 185 33.78 -3.71 -10.23
C PRO A 185 34.47 -4.28 -8.97
N ARG A 186 35.44 -3.56 -8.44
CA ARG A 186 36.17 -3.95 -7.23
C ARG A 186 35.32 -3.78 -5.96
N ILE A 187 34.56 -2.71 -5.85
CA ILE A 187 33.63 -2.50 -4.73
C ILE A 187 32.51 -3.51 -4.77
N LEU A 188 31.89 -3.74 -5.93
CA LEU A 188 30.85 -4.77 -6.11
C LEU A 188 31.35 -6.16 -5.72
N ARG A 189 32.55 -6.52 -6.17
CA ARG A 189 33.17 -7.82 -5.83
C ARG A 189 33.38 -7.96 -4.33
N GLU A 190 33.92 -6.92 -3.65
CA GLU A 190 34.13 -6.97 -2.19
C GLU A 190 32.79 -7.03 -1.42
N ILE A 191 31.73 -6.36 -1.91
CA ILE A 191 30.38 -6.47 -1.32
C ILE A 191 29.92 -7.93 -1.39
N ILE A 192 29.92 -8.53 -2.58
CA ILE A 192 29.40 -9.88 -2.81
C ILE A 192 30.25 -10.92 -2.04
N ASP A 193 31.57 -10.91 -2.21
CA ASP A 193 32.45 -11.89 -1.59
C ASP A 193 32.50 -11.71 -0.06
N GLY A 194 32.49 -10.46 0.41
CA GLY A 194 32.50 -10.14 1.84
C GLY A 194 31.21 -10.60 2.54
N ALA A 195 30.06 -10.39 1.90
CA ALA A 195 28.77 -10.87 2.40
C ALA A 195 28.67 -12.41 2.38
N ARG A 196 29.14 -13.06 1.30
CA ARG A 196 29.19 -14.53 1.21
C ARG A 196 30.06 -15.15 2.31
N ARG A 197 31.21 -14.57 2.62
CA ARG A 197 32.07 -15.05 3.74
C ARG A 197 31.33 -14.99 5.07
N ARG A 198 30.41 -14.04 5.22
CA ARG A 198 29.60 -13.84 6.44
C ARG A 198 28.24 -14.56 6.39
N LYS A 199 27.88 -15.14 5.27
CA LYS A 199 26.57 -15.77 5.03
C LYS A 199 25.39 -14.81 5.24
N ILE A 200 25.58 -13.55 4.86
CA ILE A 200 24.50 -12.54 4.87
C ILE A 200 24.01 -12.28 3.46
N PRO A 201 22.71 -11.99 3.25
CA PRO A 201 22.16 -11.80 1.91
C PRO A 201 22.66 -10.49 1.27
N VAL A 202 22.83 -10.54 -0.07
CA VAL A 202 23.06 -9.38 -0.94
C VAL A 202 21.95 -9.35 -1.98
N VAL A 203 21.17 -8.28 -2.02
CA VAL A 203 20.15 -8.05 -3.03
C VAL A 203 20.57 -6.84 -3.86
N ILE A 204 20.55 -6.99 -5.20
CA ILE A 204 21.04 -5.98 -6.12
C ILE A 204 19.94 -5.58 -7.09
N ASP A 205 19.66 -4.28 -7.17
CA ASP A 205 18.95 -3.67 -8.27
C ASP A 205 19.98 -3.30 -9.34
N PRO A 206 20.01 -4.02 -10.50
CA PRO A 206 21.11 -3.92 -11.43
C PRO A 206 20.98 -2.69 -12.32
N LYS A 207 22.12 -2.13 -12.74
CA LYS A 207 22.14 -1.12 -13.79
C LYS A 207 21.72 -1.68 -15.14
N LEU A 208 21.27 -0.79 -16.01
CA LEU A 208 20.96 -1.12 -17.40
C LEU A 208 22.24 -1.52 -18.17
N THR A 209 22.42 -2.80 -18.42
CA THR A 209 23.57 -3.36 -19.15
C THR A 209 23.24 -4.73 -19.74
N GLU A 210 23.90 -5.10 -20.83
CA GLU A 210 23.82 -6.47 -21.39
C GLU A 210 24.57 -7.51 -20.55
N ASP A 211 25.60 -7.07 -19.80
CA ASP A 211 26.43 -7.95 -19.00
C ASP A 211 26.18 -7.81 -17.50
N PHE A 212 25.42 -8.75 -16.96
CA PHE A 212 25.20 -8.87 -15.52
C PHE A 212 26.28 -9.70 -14.79
N SER A 213 27.37 -10.10 -15.46
CA SER A 213 28.41 -10.95 -14.86
C SER A 213 29.08 -10.31 -13.64
N ILE A 214 29.06 -8.96 -13.56
CA ILE A 214 29.57 -8.18 -12.42
C ILE A 214 28.81 -8.49 -11.11
N TYR A 215 27.58 -8.99 -11.18
CA TYR A 215 26.73 -9.33 -10.04
C TYR A 215 26.81 -10.82 -9.65
N ARG A 216 27.69 -11.61 -10.32
CA ARG A 216 27.84 -13.04 -10.07
C ARG A 216 28.09 -13.33 -8.59
N GLY A 217 27.25 -14.22 -8.03
CA GLY A 217 27.32 -14.66 -6.64
C GLY A 217 26.55 -13.78 -5.66
N ALA A 218 25.78 -12.81 -6.10
CA ALA A 218 24.77 -12.16 -5.26
C ALA A 218 23.72 -13.19 -4.80
N THR A 219 22.98 -12.87 -3.72
CA THR A 219 21.87 -13.71 -3.25
C THR A 219 20.68 -13.59 -4.21
N ALA A 220 20.29 -12.35 -4.53
CA ALA A 220 19.20 -12.07 -5.45
C ALA A 220 19.43 -10.78 -6.23
N ILE A 221 18.73 -10.65 -7.37
CA ILE A 221 18.64 -9.42 -8.15
C ILE A 221 17.18 -9.05 -8.42
N THR A 222 16.92 -7.75 -8.66
CA THR A 222 15.57 -7.21 -8.90
C THR A 222 15.42 -6.49 -10.24
N PRO A 223 15.83 -7.08 -11.38
CA PRO A 223 15.78 -6.40 -12.66
C PRO A 223 14.35 -6.15 -13.12
N ASN A 224 14.15 -5.05 -13.85
CA ASN A 224 12.89 -4.81 -14.55
C ASN A 224 12.82 -5.61 -15.88
N ARG A 225 11.66 -5.54 -16.56
CA ARG A 225 11.44 -6.21 -17.85
C ARG A 225 12.52 -5.86 -18.86
N TYR A 226 12.79 -4.58 -19.06
CA TYR A 226 13.73 -4.12 -20.08
C TYR A 226 15.17 -4.53 -19.78
N GLU A 227 15.60 -4.43 -18.53
CA GLU A 227 16.91 -4.89 -18.07
C GLU A 227 17.06 -6.39 -18.24
N THR A 228 16.01 -7.16 -17.92
CA THR A 228 16.00 -8.59 -18.10
C THR A 228 16.07 -8.98 -19.59
N GLU A 229 15.28 -8.34 -20.44
CA GLU A 229 15.32 -8.55 -21.89
C GLU A 229 16.72 -8.26 -22.47
N LEU A 230 17.33 -7.15 -22.04
CA LEU A 230 18.66 -6.75 -22.48
C LEU A 230 19.74 -7.76 -22.04
N ALA A 231 19.73 -8.18 -20.77
CA ALA A 231 20.74 -9.09 -20.22
C ALA A 231 20.59 -10.53 -20.71
N THR A 232 19.40 -10.95 -21.12
CA THR A 232 19.13 -12.33 -21.55
C THR A 232 19.04 -12.47 -23.07
N GLY A 233 18.77 -11.39 -23.79
CA GLY A 233 18.42 -11.42 -25.21
C GLY A 233 17.03 -11.98 -25.51
N MET A 234 16.20 -12.20 -24.47
CA MET A 234 14.87 -12.82 -24.57
C MET A 234 13.78 -11.77 -24.50
N ARG A 235 12.68 -11.95 -25.25
CA ARG A 235 11.48 -11.13 -25.09
C ARG A 235 10.57 -11.72 -24.03
N LEU A 236 10.13 -10.91 -23.08
CA LEU A 236 9.33 -11.33 -21.91
C LEU A 236 7.82 -11.19 -22.17
N THR A 237 7.29 -11.95 -23.12
CA THR A 237 5.89 -11.85 -23.60
C THR A 237 4.89 -12.61 -22.73
N ASP A 238 5.32 -13.68 -22.08
CA ASP A 238 4.46 -14.60 -21.34
C ASP A 238 5.19 -15.27 -20.16
N ARG A 239 4.45 -16.07 -19.40
CA ARG A 239 4.98 -16.73 -18.18
C ARG A 239 6.11 -17.74 -18.46
N ASP A 240 6.10 -18.38 -19.61
CA ASP A 240 7.16 -19.33 -19.96
C ASP A 240 8.46 -18.59 -20.28
N ALA A 241 8.37 -17.44 -20.97
CA ALA A 241 9.50 -16.55 -21.20
C ALA A 241 10.06 -15.98 -19.88
N TRP A 242 9.19 -15.55 -18.94
CA TRP A 242 9.63 -15.05 -17.63
C TRP A 242 10.38 -16.12 -16.83
N ARG A 243 9.85 -17.35 -16.84
CA ARG A 243 10.48 -18.50 -16.19
C ARG A 243 11.85 -18.80 -16.80
N ALA A 244 11.93 -18.84 -18.11
CA ALA A 244 13.17 -19.15 -18.82
C ALA A 244 14.25 -18.08 -18.58
N ALA A 245 13.88 -16.80 -18.65
CA ALA A 245 14.79 -15.69 -18.38
C ALA A 245 15.29 -15.68 -16.93
N GLY A 246 14.39 -15.86 -15.96
CA GLY A 246 14.77 -15.95 -14.55
C GLY A 246 15.70 -17.13 -14.25
N ALA A 247 15.41 -18.31 -14.80
CA ALA A 247 16.27 -19.49 -14.66
C ALA A 247 17.66 -19.27 -15.29
N LEU A 248 17.72 -18.65 -16.47
CA LEU A 248 18.96 -18.31 -17.15
C LEU A 248 19.83 -17.34 -16.32
N LEU A 249 19.24 -16.30 -15.73
CA LEU A 249 19.95 -15.36 -14.85
C LEU A 249 20.47 -16.05 -13.59
N ILE A 250 19.66 -16.90 -12.96
CA ILE A 250 20.08 -17.68 -11.79
C ILE A 250 21.28 -18.56 -12.10
N GLU A 251 21.22 -19.29 -13.22
CA GLU A 251 22.30 -20.17 -13.64
C GLU A 251 23.58 -19.40 -13.99
N ARG A 252 23.48 -18.39 -14.85
CA ARG A 252 24.64 -17.60 -15.31
C ARG A 252 25.34 -16.87 -14.15
N LEU A 253 24.58 -16.36 -13.21
CA LEU A 253 25.13 -15.53 -12.13
C LEU A 253 25.31 -16.26 -10.81
N GLY A 254 24.82 -17.49 -10.70
CA GLY A 254 24.89 -18.28 -9.47
C GLY A 254 24.06 -17.67 -8.33
N LEU A 255 22.88 -17.11 -8.65
CA LEU A 255 21.95 -16.52 -7.69
C LEU A 255 21.11 -17.58 -6.97
N ASP A 256 20.52 -17.23 -5.83
CA ASP A 256 19.49 -18.03 -5.17
C ASP A 256 18.11 -17.67 -5.67
N ALA A 257 17.86 -16.38 -6.02
CA ALA A 257 16.61 -15.91 -6.58
C ALA A 257 16.79 -14.73 -7.56
N CYS A 258 15.79 -14.53 -8.44
CA CYS A 258 15.67 -13.39 -9.33
C CYS A 258 14.20 -12.92 -9.28
N LEU A 259 13.96 -11.67 -8.85
CA LEU A 259 12.63 -11.05 -8.83
C LEU A 259 12.52 -10.09 -10.01
N ILE A 260 11.88 -10.54 -11.09
CA ILE A 260 11.68 -9.72 -12.29
C ILE A 260 10.43 -8.85 -12.12
N THR A 261 10.57 -7.53 -12.21
CA THR A 261 9.42 -6.63 -12.25
C THR A 261 8.92 -6.47 -13.69
N LEU A 262 7.59 -6.61 -13.90
CA LEU A 262 6.95 -6.78 -15.21
C LEU A 262 5.91 -5.68 -15.49
N ASP A 263 6.14 -4.47 -15.00
CA ASP A 263 5.26 -3.32 -15.17
C ASP A 263 3.81 -3.65 -14.74
N ARG A 264 2.85 -3.47 -15.66
CA ARG A 264 1.43 -3.79 -15.42
C ARG A 264 1.14 -5.29 -15.21
N ASP A 265 2.07 -6.17 -15.57
CA ASP A 265 1.89 -7.62 -15.43
C ASP A 265 2.30 -8.13 -14.03
N GLY A 266 2.78 -7.24 -13.14
CA GLY A 266 3.18 -7.60 -11.79
C GLY A 266 4.63 -8.04 -11.68
N MET A 267 4.91 -9.18 -11.03
CA MET A 267 6.27 -9.66 -10.79
C MET A 267 6.38 -11.17 -11.03
N TYR A 268 7.56 -11.61 -11.40
CA TYR A 268 7.89 -13.02 -11.48
C TYR A 268 9.11 -13.31 -10.60
N LEU A 269 8.93 -14.13 -9.59
CA LEU A 269 10.00 -14.64 -8.75
C LEU A 269 10.50 -15.99 -9.30
N ALA A 270 11.73 -16.04 -9.76
CA ALA A 270 12.46 -17.29 -10.02
C ALA A 270 13.32 -17.64 -8.81
N GLU A 271 13.35 -18.92 -8.43
CA GLU A 271 14.14 -19.43 -7.30
C GLU A 271 15.00 -20.61 -7.80
N ARG A 272 16.22 -20.74 -7.26
CA ARG A 272 17.13 -21.85 -7.61
C ARG A 272 16.49 -23.20 -7.31
N GLY A 273 16.30 -24.04 -8.36
CA GLY A 273 15.66 -25.34 -8.23
C GLY A 273 14.16 -25.32 -7.96
N GLY A 274 13.52 -24.15 -7.99
CA GLY A 274 12.08 -23.97 -7.76
C GLY A 274 11.26 -23.85 -9.05
N ALA A 275 9.94 -23.98 -8.92
CA ALA A 275 8.99 -23.82 -10.03
C ALA A 275 8.76 -22.35 -10.44
N GLY A 276 9.24 -21.40 -9.65
CA GLY A 276 8.96 -19.97 -9.77
C GLY A 276 7.54 -19.59 -9.34
N THR A 277 7.35 -18.31 -9.03
CA THR A 277 6.07 -17.78 -8.54
C THR A 277 5.71 -16.51 -9.32
N TYR A 278 4.55 -16.53 -9.97
CA TYR A 278 3.95 -15.33 -10.54
C TYR A 278 3.16 -14.57 -9.48
N ILE A 279 3.38 -13.28 -9.38
CA ILE A 279 2.70 -12.37 -8.45
C ILE A 279 2.00 -11.30 -9.29
N PRO A 280 0.66 -11.38 -9.45
CA PRO A 280 -0.06 -10.43 -10.27
C PRO A 280 -0.02 -9.03 -9.68
N THR A 281 -0.12 -8.01 -10.55
CA THR A 281 -0.28 -6.64 -10.10
C THR A 281 -1.59 -6.47 -9.34
N MET A 282 -1.62 -5.57 -8.35
CA MET A 282 -2.87 -5.17 -7.69
C MET A 282 -3.47 -4.03 -8.49
N PRO A 283 -4.76 -4.13 -8.93
CA PRO A 283 -5.40 -3.06 -9.68
C PRO A 283 -5.48 -1.78 -8.83
N ARG A 284 -4.81 -0.72 -9.26
CA ARG A 284 -4.86 0.62 -8.67
C ARG A 284 -4.74 1.65 -9.77
N ASP A 285 -5.25 2.85 -9.53
CA ASP A 285 -4.99 3.98 -10.42
C ASP A 285 -3.51 4.36 -10.30
N VAL A 286 -2.78 4.27 -11.41
CA VAL A 286 -1.35 4.60 -11.47
C VAL A 286 -1.21 6.10 -11.70
N TYR A 287 -0.54 6.78 -10.76
CA TYR A 287 -0.24 8.20 -10.83
C TYR A 287 1.18 8.47 -11.33
N ASP A 288 2.16 7.78 -10.74
CA ASP A 288 3.58 7.92 -11.04
C ASP A 288 4.27 6.58 -10.78
N VAL A 289 5.23 6.22 -11.62
CA VAL A 289 6.01 4.97 -11.49
C VAL A 289 7.44 5.24 -11.00
N THR A 290 7.77 6.50 -10.71
CA THR A 290 9.11 6.91 -10.28
C THR A 290 9.39 6.37 -8.88
N GLY A 291 10.44 5.56 -8.73
CA GLY A 291 10.85 4.99 -7.44
C GLY A 291 10.27 3.61 -7.13
N ALA A 292 9.38 3.07 -7.99
CA ALA A 292 8.82 1.73 -7.77
C ALA A 292 9.90 0.63 -7.65
N GLY A 293 10.98 0.68 -8.44
CA GLY A 293 12.14 -0.21 -8.33
C GLY A 293 12.83 -0.11 -6.97
N ASP A 294 13.07 1.12 -6.48
CA ASP A 294 13.66 1.37 -5.17
C ASP A 294 12.79 0.83 -4.02
N VAL A 295 11.46 0.95 -4.14
CA VAL A 295 10.50 0.37 -3.18
C VAL A 295 10.54 -1.15 -3.23
N VAL A 296 10.66 -1.76 -4.43
CA VAL A 296 10.83 -3.21 -4.58
C VAL A 296 12.13 -3.66 -3.93
N LEU A 297 13.26 -3.03 -4.25
CA LEU A 297 14.56 -3.35 -3.66
C LEU A 297 14.53 -3.25 -2.14
N SER A 298 14.04 -2.13 -1.59
CA SER A 298 14.00 -1.89 -0.15
C SER A 298 13.12 -2.90 0.57
N THR A 299 11.91 -3.17 0.05
CA THR A 299 10.95 -4.05 0.70
C THR A 299 11.36 -5.51 0.56
N PHE A 300 11.66 -5.98 -0.66
CA PHE A 300 12.11 -7.34 -0.91
C PHE A 300 13.38 -7.65 -0.11
N GLY A 301 14.37 -6.76 -0.18
CA GLY A 301 15.64 -6.91 0.52
C GLY A 301 15.49 -6.94 2.04
N LEU A 302 14.70 -6.02 2.62
CA LEU A 302 14.45 -6.00 4.06
C LEU A 302 13.86 -7.31 4.57
N PHE A 303 12.81 -7.80 3.90
CA PHE A 303 12.13 -9.01 4.34
C PHE A 303 12.96 -10.28 4.10
N LEU A 304 13.87 -10.28 3.12
CA LEU A 304 14.88 -11.35 2.99
C LEU A 304 15.91 -11.31 4.12
N VAL A 305 16.43 -10.13 4.46
CA VAL A 305 17.35 -9.98 5.60
C VAL A 305 16.70 -10.39 6.92
N ALA A 306 15.38 -10.18 7.04
CA ALA A 306 14.58 -10.61 8.18
C ALA A 306 14.14 -12.10 8.13
N ASP A 307 14.64 -12.88 7.17
CA ASP A 307 14.41 -14.33 7.01
C ASP A 307 12.94 -14.74 6.75
N LEU A 308 12.19 -13.91 6.02
CA LEU A 308 10.80 -14.24 5.64
C LEU A 308 10.67 -15.22 4.48
N GLY A 309 11.76 -15.52 3.79
CA GLY A 309 11.79 -16.31 2.55
C GLY A 309 11.33 -15.54 1.30
N TYR A 310 11.79 -16.00 0.13
CA TYR A 310 11.63 -15.29 -1.14
C TYR A 310 10.17 -15.02 -1.54
N PRO A 311 9.23 -15.99 -1.47
CA PRO A 311 7.85 -15.75 -1.92
C PRO A 311 7.11 -14.73 -1.06
N SER A 312 7.36 -14.71 0.25
CA SER A 312 6.73 -13.75 1.17
C SER A 312 7.28 -12.34 0.96
N ALA A 313 8.61 -12.22 0.85
CA ALA A 313 9.29 -10.97 0.59
C ALA A 313 8.84 -10.36 -0.76
N ALA A 314 8.73 -11.17 -1.82
CA ALA A 314 8.29 -10.74 -3.14
C ALA A 314 6.84 -10.24 -3.15
N ARG A 315 5.92 -10.90 -2.40
CA ARG A 315 4.52 -10.44 -2.27
C ARG A 315 4.43 -9.11 -1.54
N LEU A 316 5.21 -8.91 -0.47
CA LEU A 316 5.26 -7.65 0.25
C LEU A 316 5.88 -6.53 -0.61
N ALA A 317 6.89 -6.83 -1.41
CA ALA A 317 7.46 -5.89 -2.37
C ALA A 317 6.45 -5.47 -3.44
N ASN A 318 5.68 -6.42 -4.01
CA ASN A 318 4.60 -6.12 -4.95
C ASN A 318 3.50 -5.27 -4.32
N LEU A 319 3.12 -5.54 -3.07
CA LEU A 319 2.17 -4.72 -2.32
C LEU A 319 2.71 -3.30 -2.10
N ALA A 320 3.95 -3.15 -1.65
CA ALA A 320 4.59 -1.85 -1.44
C ALA A 320 4.65 -1.04 -2.74
N ALA A 321 5.10 -1.64 -3.84
CA ALA A 321 5.13 -1.00 -5.15
C ALA A 321 3.71 -0.59 -5.62
N SER A 322 2.69 -1.42 -5.35
CA SER A 322 1.30 -1.06 -5.69
C SER A 322 0.76 0.14 -4.91
N ILE A 323 1.27 0.40 -3.71
CA ILE A 323 0.91 1.60 -2.93
C ILE A 323 1.66 2.81 -3.48
N GLU A 324 2.95 2.66 -3.77
CA GLU A 324 3.81 3.74 -4.23
C GLU A 324 3.30 4.36 -5.54
N VAL A 325 2.96 3.56 -6.55
CA VAL A 325 2.48 4.05 -7.86
C VAL A 325 1.17 4.84 -7.79
N THR A 326 0.46 4.85 -6.67
CA THR A 326 -0.72 5.69 -6.42
C THR A 326 -0.37 7.07 -5.88
N ARG A 327 0.90 7.35 -5.60
CA ARG A 327 1.39 8.60 -5.02
C ARG A 327 2.14 9.40 -6.06
N LEU A 328 2.26 10.70 -5.84
CA LEU A 328 3.00 11.58 -6.74
C LEU A 328 4.45 11.75 -6.26
N GLY A 329 5.42 11.40 -7.09
CA GLY A 329 6.84 11.46 -6.77
C GLY A 329 7.25 10.39 -5.75
N THR A 330 8.51 10.44 -5.31
CA THR A 330 9.06 9.47 -4.37
C THR A 330 8.50 9.69 -2.94
N GLU A 331 7.52 8.91 -2.53
CA GLU A 331 6.99 8.89 -1.17
C GLU A 331 7.30 7.57 -0.47
N VAL A 332 7.84 7.66 0.74
CA VAL A 332 8.22 6.47 1.51
C VAL A 332 7.00 5.61 1.88
N ILE A 333 7.19 4.31 1.84
CA ILE A 333 6.19 3.34 2.28
C ILE A 333 6.46 2.97 3.73
N SER A 334 5.53 3.32 4.59
CA SER A 334 5.63 3.02 6.02
C SER A 334 5.15 1.60 6.35
N ARG A 335 5.53 1.12 7.53
CA ARG A 335 5.01 -0.14 8.09
C ARG A 335 3.47 -0.10 8.23
N GLU A 336 2.92 1.06 8.60
CA GLU A 336 1.48 1.29 8.72
C GLU A 336 0.77 1.23 7.37
N ASP A 337 1.40 1.69 6.29
CA ASP A 337 0.85 1.59 4.93
C ASP A 337 0.73 0.13 4.51
N LEU A 338 1.77 -0.68 4.73
CA LEU A 338 1.73 -2.12 4.45
C LEU A 338 0.69 -2.83 5.32
N ALA A 339 0.66 -2.57 6.62
CA ALA A 339 -0.32 -3.17 7.54
C ALA A 339 -1.76 -2.82 7.13
N ARG A 340 -2.01 -1.57 6.75
CA ARG A 340 -3.32 -1.12 6.25
C ARG A 340 -3.70 -1.82 4.94
N ALA A 341 -2.74 -2.05 4.05
CA ALA A 341 -2.98 -2.71 2.77
C ALA A 341 -3.12 -4.23 2.88
N LEU A 342 -2.50 -4.85 3.90
CA LEU A 342 -2.67 -6.26 4.23
C LEU A 342 -3.94 -6.55 5.02
N ALA A 343 -4.45 -5.54 5.75
CA ALA A 343 -5.76 -5.70 6.40
C ALA A 343 -6.77 -6.12 5.33
N PRO A 344 -7.65 -7.11 5.62
CA PRO A 344 -8.62 -7.57 4.65
C PRO A 344 -9.35 -6.35 4.11
N SER A 345 -9.11 -6.05 2.82
CA SER A 345 -9.80 -4.96 2.14
C SER A 345 -11.27 -5.34 2.14
N ARG A 346 -12.04 -4.65 2.96
CA ARG A 346 -13.48 -4.61 2.77
C ARG A 346 -13.71 -3.76 1.53
N ASP A 347 -13.58 -4.39 0.35
CA ASP A 347 -13.71 -3.69 -0.92
C ASP A 347 -15.14 -3.17 -1.10
N GLY A 348 -15.25 -1.98 -1.68
CA GLY A 348 -16.53 -1.37 -1.98
C GLY A 348 -17.41 -1.13 -0.73
N TYR A 349 -18.64 -1.64 -0.76
CA TYR A 349 -19.63 -1.47 0.31
C TYR A 349 -19.29 -2.22 1.61
N GLU A 350 -18.47 -3.28 1.56
CA GLU A 350 -18.11 -4.08 2.76
C GLU A 350 -17.34 -3.26 3.82
N ARG A 351 -16.64 -2.20 3.42
CA ARG A 351 -16.02 -1.23 4.34
C ARG A 351 -17.01 -0.53 5.28
N LYS A 352 -18.29 -0.51 4.92
CA LYS A 352 -19.36 0.05 5.74
C LYS A 352 -19.75 -0.87 6.91
N ILE A 353 -19.38 -2.18 6.84
CA ILE A 353 -19.65 -3.15 7.91
C ILE A 353 -18.51 -3.06 8.93
N VAL A 354 -18.82 -2.60 10.14
CA VAL A 354 -17.81 -2.27 11.14
C VAL A 354 -18.12 -2.94 12.49
N SER A 355 -17.07 -3.20 13.27
CA SER A 355 -17.21 -3.57 14.69
C SER A 355 -17.65 -2.34 15.51
N ARG A 356 -18.03 -2.56 16.78
CA ARG A 356 -18.39 -1.45 17.69
C ARG A 356 -17.20 -0.52 17.94
N GLU A 357 -16.01 -1.06 18.07
CA GLU A 357 -14.76 -0.34 18.28
C GLU A 357 -14.42 0.54 17.07
N GLU A 358 -14.46 -0.05 15.86
CA GLU A 358 -14.26 0.66 14.61
C GLU A 358 -15.31 1.78 14.41
N LEU A 359 -16.58 1.47 14.71
CA LEU A 359 -17.68 2.45 14.63
C LEU A 359 -17.43 3.63 15.58
N LYS A 360 -17.07 3.36 16.84
CA LYS A 360 -16.79 4.42 17.83
C LYS A 360 -15.68 5.35 17.36
N ALA A 361 -14.59 4.79 16.80
CA ALA A 361 -13.49 5.56 16.25
C ALA A 361 -13.92 6.39 15.03
N ALA A 362 -14.70 5.80 14.11
CA ALA A 362 -15.24 6.49 12.93
C ALA A 362 -16.16 7.65 13.33
N LEU A 363 -17.16 7.40 14.16
CA LEU A 363 -18.11 8.43 14.61
C LEU A 363 -17.43 9.54 15.41
N GLY A 364 -16.33 9.24 16.12
CA GLY A 364 -15.51 10.26 16.78
C GLY A 364 -14.86 11.24 15.79
N ARG A 365 -14.44 10.78 14.62
CA ARG A 365 -13.92 11.64 13.53
C ARG A 365 -15.04 12.49 12.91
N GLU A 366 -16.18 11.85 12.60
CA GLU A 366 -17.32 12.50 11.96
C GLU A 366 -17.89 13.64 12.82
N ARG A 367 -18.01 13.42 14.13
CA ARG A 367 -18.47 14.48 15.07
C ARG A 367 -17.49 15.65 15.15
N ARG A 368 -16.17 15.39 15.12
CA ARG A 368 -15.20 16.49 15.08
C ARG A 368 -15.28 17.30 13.79
N ALA A 369 -15.76 16.68 12.70
CA ALA A 369 -16.06 17.36 11.44
C ALA A 369 -17.44 18.04 11.43
N GLY A 370 -18.17 18.07 12.56
CA GLY A 370 -19.48 18.71 12.69
C GLY A 370 -20.63 17.94 12.06
N ARG A 371 -20.45 16.66 11.67
CA ARG A 371 -21.50 15.88 11.01
C ARG A 371 -22.50 15.30 11.98
N ARG A 372 -23.78 15.39 11.63
CA ARG A 372 -24.89 14.79 12.37
C ARG A 372 -25.10 13.34 11.97
N ILE A 373 -25.52 12.50 12.93
CA ILE A 373 -25.64 11.04 12.79
C ILE A 373 -27.10 10.63 12.97
N ALA A 374 -27.69 10.01 11.93
CA ALA A 374 -28.92 9.24 12.05
C ALA A 374 -28.62 7.80 12.40
N PHE A 375 -29.49 7.16 13.17
CA PHE A 375 -29.44 5.74 13.50
C PHE A 375 -30.79 5.10 13.29
N THR A 376 -30.81 3.94 12.68
CA THR A 376 -31.95 3.01 12.69
C THR A 376 -31.49 1.61 13.01
N ASN A 377 -32.37 0.75 13.50
CA ASN A 377 -32.03 -0.64 13.76
C ASN A 377 -33.19 -1.59 13.46
N GLY A 378 -32.83 -2.83 13.14
CA GLY A 378 -33.81 -3.87 12.86
C GLY A 378 -33.19 -5.21 12.50
N CYS A 379 -34.06 -6.20 12.29
CA CYS A 379 -33.67 -7.55 11.85
C CYS A 379 -33.23 -7.56 10.38
N PHE A 380 -33.88 -6.80 9.52
CA PHE A 380 -33.63 -6.74 8.06
C PHE A 380 -33.47 -8.13 7.43
N ASP A 381 -34.37 -9.04 7.79
CA ASP A 381 -34.25 -10.46 7.47
C ASP A 381 -34.49 -10.75 5.99
N VAL A 382 -35.63 -10.27 5.45
CA VAL A 382 -35.89 -10.24 4.00
C VAL A 382 -36.16 -8.80 3.63
N LEU A 383 -35.28 -8.22 2.81
CA LEU A 383 -35.40 -6.82 2.39
C LEU A 383 -36.52 -6.64 1.36
N HIS A 384 -37.27 -5.54 1.51
CA HIS A 384 -38.33 -5.11 0.63
C HIS A 384 -38.35 -3.58 0.48
N ALA A 385 -39.15 -3.04 -0.45
CA ALA A 385 -39.22 -1.60 -0.75
C ALA A 385 -39.45 -0.70 0.50
N GLY A 386 -40.19 -1.19 1.51
CA GLY A 386 -40.39 -0.46 2.77
C GLY A 386 -39.08 -0.26 3.56
N HIS A 387 -38.14 -1.21 3.52
CA HIS A 387 -36.82 -1.01 4.11
C HIS A 387 -36.00 0.02 3.34
N VAL A 388 -36.05 0.02 2.00
CA VAL A 388 -35.37 1.03 1.17
C VAL A 388 -35.87 2.43 1.51
N GLN A 389 -37.21 2.60 1.62
CA GLN A 389 -37.81 3.86 2.00
C GLN A 389 -37.39 4.31 3.41
N LEU A 390 -37.40 3.41 4.39
CA LEU A 390 -36.95 3.70 5.77
C LEU A 390 -35.51 4.18 5.76
N LEU A 391 -34.61 3.50 5.06
CA LEU A 391 -33.18 3.84 5.02
C LEU A 391 -32.95 5.19 4.30
N SER A 392 -33.62 5.44 3.18
CA SER A 392 -33.54 6.72 2.47
C SER A 392 -34.07 7.86 3.30
N PHE A 393 -35.21 7.67 3.99
CA PHE A 393 -35.76 8.66 4.91
C PHE A 393 -34.80 8.90 6.09
N ALA A 394 -34.26 7.85 6.70
CA ALA A 394 -33.31 7.98 7.80
C ALA A 394 -32.06 8.77 7.39
N ARG A 395 -31.51 8.51 6.20
CA ARG A 395 -30.36 9.23 5.67
C ARG A 395 -30.65 10.73 5.44
N SER A 396 -31.87 11.07 5.04
CA SER A 396 -32.26 12.49 4.83
C SER A 396 -32.37 13.30 6.13
N GLN A 397 -32.39 12.66 7.31
CA GLN A 397 -32.51 13.34 8.59
C GLN A 397 -31.16 13.81 9.17
N ALA A 398 -30.02 13.33 8.63
CA ALA A 398 -28.68 13.68 9.08
C ALA A 398 -27.64 13.49 7.98
N ASP A 399 -26.37 13.83 8.26
CA ASP A 399 -25.26 13.73 7.31
C ASP A 399 -24.75 12.31 7.11
N LEU A 400 -25.04 11.41 8.05
CA LEU A 400 -24.62 10.00 8.04
C LEU A 400 -25.73 9.10 8.57
N LEU A 401 -25.86 7.89 8.00
CA LEU A 401 -26.75 6.85 8.49
C LEU A 401 -25.97 5.65 9.01
N VAL A 402 -26.17 5.33 10.28
CA VAL A 402 -25.70 4.09 10.91
C VAL A 402 -26.88 3.13 11.05
N VAL A 403 -26.71 1.89 10.56
CA VAL A 403 -27.71 0.82 10.70
C VAL A 403 -27.25 -0.19 11.74
N GLY A 404 -28.02 -0.35 12.82
CA GLY A 404 -27.88 -1.43 13.78
C GLY A 404 -28.58 -2.68 13.28
N LEU A 405 -27.84 -3.76 13.05
CA LEU A 405 -28.36 -5.02 12.54
C LEU A 405 -28.40 -6.07 13.67
N ASN A 406 -29.56 -6.63 13.95
CA ASN A 406 -29.68 -7.72 14.90
C ASN A 406 -28.93 -8.96 14.42
N SER A 407 -28.14 -9.60 15.29
CA SER A 407 -27.47 -10.87 15.02
C SER A 407 -28.49 -12.01 14.80
N ASP A 408 -28.04 -13.14 14.29
CA ASP A 408 -28.91 -14.30 14.07
C ASP A 408 -29.49 -14.83 15.40
N ARG A 409 -28.71 -14.76 16.47
CA ARG A 409 -29.16 -15.10 17.81
C ARG A 409 -30.29 -14.17 18.29
N SER A 410 -30.12 -12.88 18.12
CA SER A 410 -31.10 -11.88 18.50
C SER A 410 -32.37 -12.01 17.67
N VAL A 411 -32.25 -12.25 16.35
CA VAL A 411 -33.44 -12.46 15.49
C VAL A 411 -34.24 -13.71 15.90
N ARG A 412 -33.58 -14.83 16.19
CA ARG A 412 -34.26 -16.03 16.70
C ARG A 412 -35.02 -15.75 17.98
N ALA A 413 -34.43 -15.03 18.91
CA ALA A 413 -35.08 -14.65 20.16
C ALA A 413 -36.32 -13.77 19.96
N ILE A 414 -36.34 -12.92 18.91
CA ILE A 414 -37.45 -11.98 18.65
C ILE A 414 -38.54 -12.61 17.77
N LYS A 415 -38.14 -13.40 16.75
CA LYS A 415 -39.05 -13.89 15.68
C LYS A 415 -39.31 -15.39 15.70
N GLY A 416 -38.67 -16.15 16.60
CA GLY A 416 -38.83 -17.61 16.75
C GLY A 416 -37.91 -18.43 15.84
N ASP A 417 -38.06 -19.77 15.96
CA ASP A 417 -37.29 -20.74 15.18
C ASP A 417 -37.63 -20.66 13.71
N GLY A 418 -36.63 -20.92 12.83
CA GLY A 418 -36.76 -20.77 11.39
C GLY A 418 -36.40 -19.36 10.89
N ARG A 419 -36.06 -18.42 11.79
CA ARG A 419 -35.60 -17.07 11.43
C ARG A 419 -34.22 -16.82 12.03
N PRO A 420 -33.34 -16.01 11.39
CA PRO A 420 -33.54 -15.33 10.12
C PRO A 420 -33.40 -16.26 8.90
N VAL A 421 -33.91 -15.86 7.73
CA VAL A 421 -33.73 -16.55 6.43
C VAL A 421 -32.30 -16.39 5.94
N TYR A 422 -31.75 -15.18 6.06
CA TYR A 422 -30.37 -14.86 5.69
C TYR A 422 -29.50 -14.65 6.95
N THR A 423 -28.28 -15.16 6.91
CA THR A 423 -27.31 -14.95 8.00
C THR A 423 -27.03 -13.45 8.24
N ALA A 424 -26.59 -13.09 9.43
CA ALA A 424 -26.20 -11.71 9.76
C ALA A 424 -25.14 -11.16 8.79
N SER A 425 -24.23 -12.01 8.32
CA SER A 425 -23.22 -11.62 7.33
C SER A 425 -23.85 -11.24 5.98
N GLU A 426 -24.78 -12.06 5.47
CA GLU A 426 -25.48 -11.76 4.20
C GLU A 426 -26.34 -10.51 4.33
N ARG A 427 -27.10 -10.38 5.42
CA ARG A 427 -27.95 -9.19 5.68
C ARG A 427 -27.12 -7.91 5.79
N ALA A 428 -25.96 -7.99 6.46
CA ALA A 428 -25.02 -6.86 6.58
C ALA A 428 -24.48 -6.43 5.22
N ARG A 429 -24.11 -7.41 4.35
CA ARG A 429 -23.61 -7.11 3.00
C ARG A 429 -24.67 -6.43 2.12
N ILE A 430 -25.93 -6.91 2.18
CA ILE A 430 -27.03 -6.30 1.41
C ILE A 430 -27.28 -4.86 1.90
N LEU A 431 -27.33 -4.62 3.23
CA LEU A 431 -27.50 -3.28 3.78
C LEU A 431 -26.34 -2.34 3.42
N ALA A 432 -25.12 -2.83 3.51
CA ALA A 432 -23.93 -2.05 3.18
C ALA A 432 -23.86 -1.66 1.70
N ALA A 433 -24.41 -2.50 0.81
CA ALA A 433 -24.50 -2.19 -0.63
C ALA A 433 -25.55 -1.12 -0.97
N MET A 434 -26.42 -0.74 -0.01
CA MET A 434 -27.40 0.32 -0.23
C MET A 434 -26.76 1.70 -0.15
N GLU A 435 -27.06 2.56 -1.10
CA GLU A 435 -26.53 3.92 -1.18
C GLU A 435 -26.74 4.74 0.10
N PRO A 436 -27.95 4.77 0.74
CA PRO A 436 -28.21 5.61 1.90
C PRO A 436 -27.43 5.21 3.16
N VAL A 437 -26.82 4.03 3.18
CA VAL A 437 -26.17 3.46 4.38
C VAL A 437 -24.68 3.83 4.40
N ASP A 438 -24.22 4.46 5.48
CA ASP A 438 -22.80 4.78 5.66
C ASP A 438 -22.08 3.75 6.54
N TYR A 439 -22.74 3.22 7.58
CA TYR A 439 -22.21 2.19 8.47
C TYR A 439 -23.25 1.14 8.85
N VAL A 440 -22.82 -0.12 8.94
CA VAL A 440 -23.60 -1.24 9.45
C VAL A 440 -22.85 -1.86 10.64
N VAL A 441 -23.51 -1.98 11.78
CA VAL A 441 -22.96 -2.63 12.97
C VAL A 441 -23.89 -3.74 13.47
N VAL A 442 -23.34 -4.95 13.64
CA VAL A 442 -24.10 -6.09 14.16
C VAL A 442 -24.11 -6.03 15.70
N PHE A 443 -25.28 -6.29 16.31
CA PHE A 443 -25.42 -6.34 17.75
C PHE A 443 -26.26 -7.54 18.20
N ASP A 444 -25.97 -8.06 19.38
CA ASP A 444 -26.53 -9.32 19.93
C ASP A 444 -27.67 -9.11 20.92
N GLU A 445 -27.80 -7.90 21.43
CA GLU A 445 -28.77 -7.60 22.49
C GLU A 445 -30.21 -7.68 21.96
N PRO A 446 -31.16 -8.18 22.78
CA PRO A 446 -32.58 -8.23 22.42
C PRO A 446 -33.18 -6.84 22.23
N ARG A 447 -32.66 -5.85 22.96
CA ARG A 447 -33.09 -4.45 22.95
C ARG A 447 -32.00 -3.55 22.40
N ALA A 448 -32.39 -2.51 21.66
CA ALA A 448 -31.45 -1.64 20.98
C ALA A 448 -30.79 -0.58 21.90
N GLU A 449 -31.19 -0.47 23.17
CA GLU A 449 -30.72 0.60 24.06
C GLU A 449 -29.19 0.66 24.17
N LYS A 450 -28.49 -0.49 24.30
CA LYS A 450 -27.03 -0.54 24.41
C LYS A 450 -26.33 -0.03 23.15
N ILE A 451 -26.83 -0.41 21.98
CA ILE A 451 -26.23 0.05 20.72
C ILE A 451 -26.55 1.52 20.46
N VAL A 452 -27.74 2.01 20.81
CA VAL A 452 -28.09 3.46 20.75
C VAL A 452 -27.16 4.28 21.65
N ARG A 453 -26.87 3.80 22.88
CA ARG A 453 -25.90 4.45 23.78
C ARG A 453 -24.48 4.46 23.20
N ALA A 454 -24.06 3.39 22.54
CA ALA A 454 -22.73 3.29 21.90
C ALA A 454 -22.60 4.21 20.68
N VAL A 455 -23.65 4.30 19.85
CA VAL A 455 -23.71 5.17 18.67
C VAL A 455 -23.90 6.62 19.06
N ARG A 456 -24.71 6.92 20.08
CA ARG A 456 -25.10 8.27 20.53
C ARG A 456 -25.57 9.15 19.34
N PRO A 457 -26.59 8.73 18.59
CA PRO A 457 -27.00 9.43 17.37
C PRO A 457 -27.72 10.76 17.67
N ASP A 458 -27.70 11.71 16.73
CA ASP A 458 -28.47 12.94 16.81
C ASP A 458 -29.95 12.69 16.49
N VAL A 459 -30.23 11.71 15.62
CA VAL A 459 -31.59 11.33 15.21
C VAL A 459 -31.74 9.79 15.25
N LEU A 460 -32.74 9.31 15.99
CA LEU A 460 -33.15 7.91 16.00
C LEU A 460 -34.38 7.74 15.10
N VAL A 461 -34.26 6.97 14.02
CA VAL A 461 -35.37 6.77 13.07
C VAL A 461 -36.00 5.40 13.27
N LYS A 462 -37.33 5.36 13.35
CA LYS A 462 -38.16 4.15 13.41
C LYS A 462 -39.26 4.23 12.37
N GLY A 463 -39.82 3.09 12.00
CA GLY A 463 -41.03 3.05 11.20
C GLY A 463 -42.25 3.62 11.96
N GLU A 464 -43.23 4.12 11.26
CA GLU A 464 -44.47 4.66 11.83
C GLU A 464 -45.26 3.64 12.67
N ASP A 465 -45.01 2.34 12.46
CA ASP A 465 -45.53 1.24 13.31
C ASP A 465 -45.04 1.28 14.77
N TYR A 466 -44.10 2.15 15.10
CA TYR A 466 -43.62 2.43 16.45
C TYR A 466 -44.34 3.64 17.09
N ARG A 467 -45.40 4.20 16.48
CA ARG A 467 -46.13 5.36 17.02
C ARG A 467 -46.62 5.12 18.45
N ASP A 468 -47.18 3.95 18.69
CA ASP A 468 -47.78 3.56 19.99
C ASP A 468 -46.92 2.55 20.75
N LYS A 469 -45.65 2.32 20.33
CA LYS A 469 -44.71 1.41 20.95
C LYS A 469 -43.56 2.13 21.65
N VAL A 470 -43.00 1.47 22.66
CA VAL A 470 -41.79 1.95 23.31
C VAL A 470 -40.62 1.88 22.34
N VAL A 471 -39.94 3.02 22.15
CA VAL A 471 -38.71 3.10 21.37
C VAL A 471 -37.51 3.00 22.28
N ASP A 472 -36.78 1.90 22.19
CA ASP A 472 -35.56 1.69 22.99
C ASP A 472 -34.56 2.83 22.78
N GLY A 473 -34.11 3.47 23.85
CA GLY A 473 -33.11 4.54 23.83
C GLY A 473 -33.68 5.95 23.63
N ARG A 474 -35.02 6.14 23.60
CA ARG A 474 -35.65 7.46 23.48
C ARG A 474 -35.18 8.39 24.57
N ASP A 475 -35.37 8.05 25.84
CA ASP A 475 -35.02 8.88 26.99
C ASP A 475 -33.52 9.25 26.98
N PHE A 476 -32.67 8.31 26.56
CA PHE A 476 -31.26 8.59 26.47
C PHE A 476 -30.94 9.60 25.36
N ILE A 477 -31.54 9.45 24.18
CA ILE A 477 -31.25 10.36 23.06
C ILE A 477 -31.76 11.78 23.33
N GLU A 478 -32.95 11.91 23.96
CA GLU A 478 -33.53 13.16 24.34
C GLU A 478 -32.74 13.86 25.46
N SER A 479 -32.07 13.11 26.33
CA SER A 479 -31.26 13.65 27.44
C SER A 479 -30.06 14.51 26.99
N TYR A 480 -29.64 14.42 25.75
CA TYR A 480 -28.53 15.23 25.19
C TYR A 480 -28.94 16.06 23.97
N GLY A 481 -30.27 16.26 23.75
CA GLY A 481 -30.79 17.13 22.68
C GLY A 481 -31.01 16.45 21.33
N GLY A 482 -30.84 15.12 21.24
CA GLY A 482 -31.25 14.35 20.06
C GLY A 482 -32.76 14.09 20.10
N HIS A 483 -33.30 13.49 19.03
CA HIS A 483 -34.76 13.25 18.94
C HIS A 483 -35.07 11.98 18.13
N VAL A 484 -36.31 11.49 18.31
CA VAL A 484 -36.86 10.34 17.59
C VAL A 484 -37.76 10.81 16.47
N VAL A 485 -37.58 10.25 15.26
CA VAL A 485 -38.40 10.54 14.07
C VAL A 485 -39.02 9.25 13.56
N LEU A 486 -40.31 9.32 13.18
CA LEU A 486 -41.02 8.20 12.60
C LEU A 486 -41.05 8.32 11.07
N ALA A 487 -40.55 7.31 10.38
CA ALA A 487 -40.56 7.23 8.93
C ALA A 487 -41.91 6.75 8.41
N PRO A 488 -42.47 7.36 7.35
CA PRO A 488 -43.72 6.90 6.72
C PRO A 488 -43.60 5.44 6.24
N ILE A 489 -44.62 4.63 6.44
CA ILE A 489 -44.65 3.23 6.04
C ILE A 489 -45.37 3.06 4.69
N LEU A 490 -44.79 2.20 3.83
CA LEU A 490 -45.51 1.66 2.65
C LEU A 490 -46.49 0.60 3.12
N HIS A 491 -47.80 0.93 3.14
CA HIS A 491 -48.85 0.01 3.50
C HIS A 491 -48.82 -1.25 2.62
N GLY A 492 -49.06 -2.43 3.21
CA GLY A 492 -49.14 -3.71 2.52
C GLY A 492 -47.79 -4.39 2.21
N ARG A 493 -46.68 -3.92 2.75
CA ARG A 493 -45.35 -4.51 2.58
C ARG A 493 -44.73 -4.86 3.93
N SER A 494 -44.75 -6.17 4.29
CA SER A 494 -43.99 -6.69 5.46
C SER A 494 -43.25 -7.97 5.06
N THR A 495 -42.17 -8.28 5.76
CA THR A 495 -41.43 -9.53 5.56
C THR A 495 -42.29 -10.75 5.75
N THR A 496 -43.23 -10.71 6.71
CA THR A 496 -44.20 -11.79 6.97
C THR A 496 -45.12 -12.00 5.76
N HIS A 497 -45.72 -10.93 5.26
CA HIS A 497 -46.62 -11.02 4.08
C HIS A 497 -45.89 -11.45 2.79
N THR A 498 -44.60 -11.09 2.65
CA THR A 498 -43.80 -11.55 1.49
C THR A 498 -43.54 -13.06 1.56
N ILE A 499 -43.28 -13.59 2.74
CA ILE A 499 -43.06 -15.03 2.95
C ILE A 499 -44.36 -15.82 2.80
N GLU A 500 -45.48 -15.32 3.34
CA GLU A 500 -46.80 -15.92 3.15
C GLU A 500 -47.15 -16.05 1.68
N LYS A 501 -47.01 -15.00 0.88
CA LYS A 501 -47.20 -15.04 -0.55
C LYS A 501 -46.33 -16.06 -1.28
N LEU A 502 -45.06 -16.19 -0.88
CA LEU A 502 -44.14 -17.19 -1.45
C LEU A 502 -44.56 -18.62 -1.09
N LEU A 503 -45.09 -18.83 0.11
CA LEU A 503 -45.59 -20.14 0.53
C LEU A 503 -46.92 -20.51 -0.17
N GLU A 504 -47.82 -19.53 -0.30
CA GLU A 504 -49.09 -19.71 -1.05
C GLU A 504 -48.86 -20.00 -2.54
N SER A 505 -47.85 -19.39 -3.16
CA SER A 505 -47.48 -19.64 -4.56
C SER A 505 -46.86 -21.03 -4.81
N ARG A 506 -46.39 -21.72 -3.78
CA ARG A 506 -45.91 -23.11 -3.85
C ARG A 506 -46.99 -24.16 -3.62
N GLY A 507 -48.17 -23.74 -3.21
CA GLY A 507 -49.32 -24.63 -2.95
C GLY A 507 -50.37 -24.65 -4.04
N ALA A 508 -50.16 -24.01 -5.20
CA ALA A 508 -51.02 -24.17 -6.36
C ALA A 508 -50.49 -25.30 -7.27
N PRO A 509 -51.32 -26.28 -7.66
CA PRO A 509 -50.96 -27.46 -8.43
C PRO A 509 -50.49 -27.12 -9.83
#